data_447ccb3b8a4e2ba3f44084719a791bac
#
_entry.id   447ccb3b8a4e2ba3f44084719a791bac
#
_cell.length_a   1.000
_cell.length_b   1.000
_cell.length_c   1.000
_cell.angle_alpha   90.00
_cell.angle_beta   90.00
_cell.angle_gamma   90.00
#
_symmetry.space_group_name_H-M   'P 1'
#
loop_
_entity.id
_entity.type
_entity.pdbx_description
1 polymer ?
#
loop_
_entity_poly.entity_id
_entity_poly.type
_entity_poly.pdbx_seq_one_letter_code
_entity_poly.pdbx_strand_id
1 'polypeptide(L)'
;GELGHMQVNAKGLRRCSCGKIGCLESEVSNLSILDKISSQIKLGQYSILRQKLKRDGNLSIEDFLFALGEKDLLALQIAEESVEMITRALDAIISLLNPERVILYGSIFQSEYLYREILKKIQSILISEQGYKISLSNFYKEAYAYAPFAVLRYLSIKN
;
A
#
# COMPACT_ATOMS: atom_id res chain seq x y z
N GLY A 1 -16.24 -7.45 -3.85
CA GLY A 1 -15.86 -6.09 -4.21
C GLY A 1 -14.36 -5.97 -4.42
N GLU A 2 -13.94 -5.03 -5.25
CA GLU A 2 -12.53 -4.82 -5.62
C GLU A 2 -12.10 -3.41 -5.21
N LEU A 3 -11.63 -3.28 -3.98
CA LEU A 3 -11.17 -2.01 -3.42
C LEU A 3 -10.04 -1.38 -4.25
N GLY A 4 -9.15 -2.19 -4.84
CA GLY A 4 -8.06 -1.72 -5.69
C GLY A 4 -8.53 -0.83 -6.85
N HIS A 5 -9.77 -0.98 -7.30
CA HIS A 5 -10.38 -0.16 -8.37
C HIS A 5 -11.13 1.07 -7.87
N MET A 6 -11.08 1.37 -6.58
CA MET A 6 -11.57 2.64 -6.04
C MET A 6 -10.69 3.79 -6.53
N GLN A 7 -11.30 4.84 -7.07
CA GLN A 7 -10.57 6.03 -7.50
C GLN A 7 -10.19 6.87 -6.29
N VAL A 8 -8.89 6.92 -5.98
CA VAL A 8 -8.32 7.68 -4.86
C VAL A 8 -7.58 8.95 -5.32
N ASN A 9 -7.25 9.02 -6.61
CA ASN A 9 -6.53 10.13 -7.22
C ASN A 9 -7.20 10.55 -8.54
N ALA A 10 -8.16 11.46 -8.46
CA ALA A 10 -8.87 11.97 -9.64
C ALA A 10 -7.98 12.73 -10.64
N LYS A 11 -6.82 13.22 -10.18
CA LYS A 11 -5.80 13.91 -11.00
C LYS A 11 -4.66 13.00 -11.41
N GLY A 12 -4.72 11.71 -11.08
CA GLY A 12 -3.71 10.73 -11.43
C GLY A 12 -3.55 10.60 -12.95
N LEU A 13 -2.33 10.31 -13.38
CA LEU A 13 -2.03 10.06 -14.80
C LEU A 13 -1.99 8.56 -15.13
N ARG A 14 -1.98 7.70 -14.11
CA ARG A 14 -1.85 6.27 -14.27
C ARG A 14 -3.18 5.61 -14.60
N ARG A 15 -3.23 4.96 -15.75
CA ARG A 15 -4.39 4.16 -16.17
C ARG A 15 -4.36 2.80 -15.46
N CYS A 16 -5.47 2.45 -14.85
CA CYS A 16 -5.70 1.13 -14.26
C CYS A 16 -6.14 0.11 -15.33
N SER A 17 -5.90 -1.19 -15.07
CA SER A 17 -6.38 -2.30 -15.90
C SER A 17 -7.89 -2.28 -16.13
N CYS A 18 -8.67 -1.73 -15.18
CA CYS A 18 -10.12 -1.55 -15.31
C CYS A 18 -10.53 -0.39 -16.25
N GLY A 19 -9.59 0.31 -16.88
CA GLY A 19 -9.82 1.43 -17.79
C GLY A 19 -9.91 2.81 -17.13
N LYS A 20 -10.12 2.90 -15.81
CA LYS A 20 -10.15 4.16 -15.05
C LYS A 20 -8.76 4.72 -14.80
N ILE A 21 -8.70 5.98 -14.38
CA ILE A 21 -7.48 6.67 -13.96
C ILE A 21 -7.51 6.87 -12.45
N GLY A 22 -6.35 6.72 -11.78
CA GLY A 22 -6.19 7.03 -10.36
C GLY A 22 -6.86 6.04 -9.42
N CYS A 23 -6.98 4.77 -9.82
CA CYS A 23 -7.41 3.69 -8.93
C CYS A 23 -6.34 3.41 -7.87
N LEU A 24 -6.74 2.99 -6.67
CA LEU A 24 -5.83 2.65 -5.57
C LEU A 24 -4.72 1.70 -6.04
N GLU A 25 -5.05 0.62 -6.74
CA GLU A 25 -4.07 -0.34 -7.26
C GLU A 25 -3.05 0.31 -8.20
N SER A 26 -3.50 1.15 -9.15
CA SER A 26 -2.62 1.83 -10.08
C SER A 26 -1.75 2.90 -9.43
N GLU A 27 -2.06 3.31 -8.22
CA GLU A 27 -1.33 4.34 -7.49
C GLU A 27 -0.38 3.77 -6.43
N VAL A 28 -0.76 2.69 -5.72
CA VAL A 28 -0.03 2.21 -4.54
C VAL A 28 0.40 0.75 -4.60
N SER A 29 0.20 0.04 -5.71
CA SER A 29 0.77 -1.30 -5.87
C SER A 29 2.30 -1.25 -5.85
N ASN A 30 2.95 -2.37 -5.51
CA ASN A 30 4.41 -2.44 -5.54
C ASN A 30 4.98 -1.98 -6.88
N LEU A 31 4.39 -2.43 -7.99
CA LEU A 31 4.80 -2.00 -9.34
C LEU A 31 4.66 -0.50 -9.54
N SER A 32 3.56 0.09 -9.08
CA SER A 32 3.32 1.53 -9.22
C SER A 32 4.31 2.37 -8.41
N ILE A 33 4.63 1.95 -7.19
CA ILE A 33 5.64 2.58 -6.33
C ILE A 33 7.02 2.50 -7.00
N LEU A 34 7.40 1.32 -7.50
CA LEU A 34 8.70 1.11 -8.15
C LEU A 34 8.84 1.89 -9.45
N ASP A 35 7.78 2.00 -10.23
CA ASP A 35 7.75 2.83 -11.41
C ASP A 35 7.86 4.32 -11.08
N LYS A 36 7.16 4.79 -10.03
CA LYS A 36 7.25 6.19 -9.57
C LYS A 36 8.68 6.53 -9.21
N ILE A 37 9.31 5.77 -8.30
CA ILE A 37 10.67 6.05 -7.85
C ILE A 37 11.69 5.95 -9.00
N SER A 38 11.57 4.93 -9.85
CA SER A 38 12.46 4.76 -10.99
C SER A 38 12.34 5.91 -12.00
N SER A 39 11.12 6.36 -12.27
CA SER A 39 10.85 7.49 -13.17
C SER A 39 11.42 8.80 -12.64
N GLN A 40 11.24 9.08 -11.35
CA GLN A 40 11.77 10.30 -10.72
C GLN A 40 13.31 10.31 -10.70
N ILE A 41 13.94 9.17 -10.44
CA ILE A 41 15.40 9.03 -10.53
C ILE A 41 15.89 9.30 -11.99
N LYS A 42 15.18 8.77 -12.99
CA LYS A 42 15.51 9.02 -14.42
C LYS A 42 15.32 10.47 -14.81
N LEU A 43 14.37 11.19 -14.21
CA LEU A 43 14.16 12.63 -14.37
C LEU A 43 15.18 13.49 -13.61
N GLY A 44 16.11 12.88 -12.89
CA GLY A 44 17.23 13.57 -12.25
C GLY A 44 17.06 13.77 -10.75
N GLN A 45 15.96 13.35 -10.13
CA GLN A 45 15.82 13.44 -8.68
C GLN A 45 16.85 12.57 -7.97
N TYR A 46 17.35 13.06 -6.85
CA TYR A 46 18.33 12.33 -6.05
C TYR A 46 17.65 11.22 -5.26
N SER A 47 18.28 10.05 -5.25
CA SER A 47 17.96 8.94 -4.37
C SER A 47 19.19 8.05 -4.18
N ILE A 48 19.34 7.44 -3.03
CA ILE A 48 20.37 6.44 -2.76
C ILE A 48 20.25 5.21 -3.67
N LEU A 49 19.07 4.97 -4.26
CA LEU A 49 18.81 3.87 -5.19
C LEU A 49 19.32 4.12 -6.61
N ARG A 50 19.81 5.33 -6.91
CA ARG A 50 20.24 5.72 -8.26
C ARG A 50 21.30 4.80 -8.84
N GLN A 51 22.31 4.44 -8.05
CA GLN A 51 23.39 3.57 -8.54
C GLN A 51 22.88 2.15 -8.79
N LYS A 52 22.03 1.64 -7.91
CA LYS A 52 21.41 0.32 -8.10
C LYS A 52 20.54 0.29 -9.36
N LEU A 53 19.69 1.28 -9.56
CA LEU A 53 18.85 1.39 -10.75
C LEU A 53 19.70 1.44 -12.04
N LYS A 54 20.86 2.15 -12.03
CA LYS A 54 21.76 2.19 -13.18
C LYS A 54 22.44 0.84 -13.47
N ARG A 55 22.81 0.12 -12.41
CA ARG A 55 23.51 -1.18 -12.53
C ARG A 55 22.56 -2.31 -12.94
N ASP A 56 21.41 -2.41 -12.27
CA ASP A 56 20.53 -3.57 -12.35
C ASP A 56 19.33 -3.32 -13.31
N GLY A 57 19.08 -2.07 -13.71
CA GLY A 57 18.00 -1.70 -14.61
C GLY A 57 16.62 -1.63 -13.97
N ASN A 58 16.43 -2.26 -12.81
CA ASN A 58 15.18 -2.33 -12.06
C ASN A 58 15.42 -2.23 -10.56
N LEU A 59 14.35 -1.98 -9.82
CA LEU A 59 14.32 -1.97 -8.36
C LEU A 59 13.30 -3.00 -7.87
N SER A 60 13.53 -3.50 -6.67
CA SER A 60 12.57 -4.33 -5.93
C SER A 60 11.84 -3.52 -4.85
N ILE A 61 10.77 -4.09 -4.29
CA ILE A 61 10.06 -3.42 -3.18
C ILE A 61 10.93 -3.37 -1.92
N GLU A 62 11.80 -4.34 -1.73
CA GLU A 62 12.79 -4.38 -0.64
C GLU A 62 13.78 -3.21 -0.76
N ASP A 63 14.17 -2.83 -1.98
CA ASP A 63 15.01 -1.66 -2.22
C ASP A 63 14.31 -0.36 -1.81
N PHE A 64 13.03 -0.24 -2.17
CA PHE A 64 12.22 0.92 -1.73
C PHE A 64 12.10 0.98 -0.22
N LEU A 65 11.80 -0.16 0.43
CA LEU A 65 11.69 -0.25 1.90
C LEU A 65 13.03 0.05 2.59
N PHE A 66 14.14 -0.39 2.01
CA PHE A 66 15.48 -0.04 2.47
C PHE A 66 15.72 1.47 2.38
N ALA A 67 15.47 2.08 1.22
CA ALA A 67 15.63 3.52 1.04
C ALA A 67 14.75 4.33 2.00
N LEU A 68 13.55 3.85 2.28
CA LEU A 68 12.65 4.46 3.27
C LEU A 68 13.22 4.38 4.68
N GLY A 69 13.83 3.24 5.07
CA GLY A 69 14.54 3.07 6.33
C GLY A 69 15.75 4.01 6.49
N GLU A 70 16.46 4.24 5.39
CA GLU A 70 17.59 5.20 5.31
C GLU A 70 17.14 6.67 5.19
N LYS A 71 15.84 6.94 5.26
CA LYS A 71 15.25 8.29 5.17
C LYS A 71 15.56 9.00 3.85
N ASP A 72 15.62 8.24 2.76
CA ASP A 72 15.75 8.81 1.42
C ASP A 72 14.56 9.72 1.11
N LEU A 73 14.84 10.98 0.73
CA LEU A 73 13.79 11.99 0.57
C LEU A 73 12.79 11.64 -0.51
N LEU A 74 13.25 11.04 -1.62
CA LEU A 74 12.36 10.62 -2.70
C LEU A 74 11.48 9.44 -2.26
N ALA A 75 12.05 8.47 -1.55
CA ALA A 75 11.29 7.35 -1.00
C ALA A 75 10.25 7.82 0.03
N LEU A 76 10.61 8.78 0.91
CA LEU A 76 9.68 9.38 1.87
C LEU A 76 8.53 10.10 1.17
N GLN A 77 8.80 10.91 0.14
CA GLN A 77 7.76 11.60 -0.63
C GLN A 77 6.77 10.60 -1.25
N ILE A 78 7.26 9.55 -1.90
CA ILE A 78 6.40 8.54 -2.52
C ILE A 78 5.61 7.74 -1.46
N ALA A 79 6.22 7.51 -0.29
CA ALA A 79 5.55 6.88 0.84
C ALA A 79 4.41 7.74 1.38
N GLU A 80 4.62 9.05 1.55
CA GLU A 80 3.58 10.00 2.00
C GLU A 80 2.41 10.07 1.03
N GLU A 81 2.67 10.14 -0.28
CA GLU A 81 1.63 10.05 -1.31
C GLU A 81 0.84 8.75 -1.21
N SER A 82 1.53 7.63 -0.99
CA SER A 82 0.90 6.32 -0.85
C SER A 82 0.03 6.23 0.41
N VAL A 83 0.52 6.75 1.54
CA VAL A 83 -0.24 6.85 2.80
C VAL A 83 -1.52 7.64 2.60
N GLU A 84 -1.46 8.78 1.89
CA GLU A 84 -2.64 9.60 1.59
C GLU A 84 -3.72 8.80 0.86
N MET A 85 -3.34 8.08 -0.19
CA MET A 85 -4.27 7.33 -1.02
C MET A 85 -4.83 6.11 -0.30
N ILE A 86 -3.99 5.38 0.45
CA ILE A 86 -4.43 4.25 1.28
C ILE A 86 -5.40 4.72 2.35
N THR A 87 -5.11 5.85 3.00
CA THR A 87 -5.95 6.41 4.06
C THR A 87 -7.33 6.80 3.53
N ARG A 88 -7.41 7.40 2.33
CA ARG A 88 -8.70 7.71 1.69
C ARG A 88 -9.54 6.45 1.41
N ALA A 89 -8.90 5.38 0.97
CA ALA A 89 -9.59 4.13 0.75
C ALA A 89 -10.07 3.48 2.06
N LEU A 90 -9.26 3.54 3.11
CA LEU A 90 -9.61 3.04 4.44
C LEU A 90 -10.76 3.84 5.05
N ASP A 91 -10.72 5.18 4.95
CA ASP A 91 -11.80 6.06 5.41
C ASP A 91 -13.13 5.70 4.75
N ALA A 92 -13.14 5.53 3.43
CA ALA A 92 -14.34 5.13 2.71
C ALA A 92 -14.90 3.77 3.15
N ILE A 93 -14.03 2.75 3.35
CA ILE A 93 -14.47 1.43 3.83
C ILE A 93 -15.02 1.54 5.24
N ILE A 94 -14.32 2.21 6.12
CA ILE A 94 -14.71 2.35 7.52
C ILE A 94 -16.05 3.07 7.60
N SER A 95 -16.19 4.18 6.88
CA SER A 95 -17.43 4.98 6.88
C SER A 95 -18.63 4.24 6.29
N LEU A 96 -18.43 3.42 5.25
CA LEU A 96 -19.52 2.72 4.58
C LEU A 96 -19.89 1.40 5.25
N LEU A 97 -18.91 0.63 5.71
CA LEU A 97 -19.11 -0.74 6.17
C LEU A 97 -19.06 -0.90 7.69
N ASN A 98 -18.54 0.12 8.40
CA ASN A 98 -18.35 0.09 9.86
C ASN A 98 -17.77 -1.26 10.36
N PRO A 99 -16.61 -1.71 9.84
CA PRO A 99 -16.08 -3.01 10.16
C PRO A 99 -15.54 -3.06 11.60
N GLU A 100 -15.67 -4.19 12.28
CA GLU A 100 -15.07 -4.38 13.63
C GLU A 100 -13.54 -4.35 13.59
N ARG A 101 -12.95 -4.75 12.45
CA ARG A 101 -11.50 -4.81 12.26
C ARG A 101 -11.13 -4.66 10.80
N VAL A 102 -10.00 -3.97 10.56
CA VAL A 102 -9.33 -3.89 9.27
C VAL A 102 -7.97 -4.56 9.39
N ILE A 103 -7.68 -5.52 8.51
CA ILE A 103 -6.39 -6.22 8.48
C ILE A 103 -5.64 -5.78 7.22
N LEU A 104 -4.48 -5.14 7.41
CA LEU A 104 -3.61 -4.73 6.33
C LEU A 104 -2.68 -5.89 5.95
N TYR A 105 -2.64 -6.22 4.68
CA TYR A 105 -1.83 -7.29 4.12
C TYR A 105 -1.04 -6.79 2.90
N GLY A 106 0.25 -7.08 2.86
CA GLY A 106 1.12 -6.74 1.74
C GLY A 106 2.51 -6.31 2.18
N SER A 107 3.48 -6.34 1.25
CA SER A 107 4.90 -6.04 1.52
C SER A 107 5.11 -4.62 2.04
N ILE A 108 4.43 -3.64 1.47
CA ILE A 108 4.58 -2.23 1.88
C ILE A 108 4.17 -2.00 3.34
N PHE A 109 3.22 -2.76 3.86
CA PHE A 109 2.77 -2.64 5.25
C PHE A 109 3.74 -3.26 6.25
N GLN A 110 4.80 -3.96 5.81
CA GLN A 110 5.89 -4.41 6.67
C GLN A 110 6.82 -3.25 7.09
N SER A 111 6.72 -2.11 6.44
CA SER A 111 7.42 -0.90 6.87
C SER A 111 6.73 -0.31 8.11
N GLU A 112 7.46 -0.26 9.22
CA GLU A 112 6.98 0.38 10.45
C GLU A 112 6.62 1.85 10.21
N TYR A 113 7.38 2.55 9.38
CA TYR A 113 7.10 3.93 8.98
C TYR A 113 5.72 4.06 8.32
N LEU A 114 5.48 3.30 7.24
CA LEU A 114 4.20 3.35 6.51
C LEU A 114 3.02 2.99 7.40
N TYR A 115 3.16 1.94 8.19
CA TYR A 115 2.11 1.51 9.10
C TYR A 115 1.75 2.57 10.14
N ARG A 116 2.75 3.18 10.78
CA ARG A 116 2.55 4.26 11.76
C ARG A 116 1.89 5.49 11.13
N GLU A 117 2.33 5.93 9.96
CA GLU A 117 1.76 7.09 9.28
C GLU A 117 0.31 6.84 8.84
N ILE A 118 -0.02 5.62 8.39
CA ILE A 118 -1.41 5.23 8.09
C ILE A 118 -2.26 5.30 9.36
N LEU A 119 -1.81 4.72 10.48
CA LEU A 119 -2.56 4.75 11.74
C LEU A 119 -2.79 6.18 12.22
N LYS A 120 -1.74 6.99 12.24
CA LYS A 120 -1.80 8.40 12.66
C LYS A 120 -2.79 9.19 11.82
N LYS A 121 -2.77 8.98 10.50
CA LYS A 121 -3.64 9.71 9.58
C LYS A 121 -5.10 9.26 9.70
N ILE A 122 -5.35 7.97 9.81
CA ILE A 122 -6.70 7.44 10.03
C ILE A 122 -7.29 7.96 11.34
N GLN A 123 -6.52 7.98 12.42
CA GLN A 123 -6.98 8.52 13.72
C GLN A 123 -7.36 10.00 13.66
N SER A 124 -6.72 10.78 12.78
CA SER A 124 -7.04 12.20 12.61
C SER A 124 -8.29 12.45 11.76
N ILE A 125 -8.76 11.48 10.99
CA ILE A 125 -9.90 11.62 10.07
C ILE A 125 -11.18 11.04 10.71
N LEU A 126 -11.05 9.96 11.45
CA LEU A 126 -12.20 9.28 12.06
C LEU A 126 -12.86 10.16 13.14
N ILE A 127 -14.12 10.52 12.88
CA ILE A 127 -14.94 11.37 13.75
C ILE A 127 -15.40 10.62 15.02
N SER A 128 -15.37 9.29 15.02
CA SER A 128 -15.86 8.49 16.12
C SER A 128 -14.73 8.03 17.05
N GLU A 129 -14.93 8.17 18.36
CA GLU A 129 -14.11 7.57 19.42
C GLU A 129 -14.13 6.03 19.41
N GLN A 130 -14.87 5.41 18.51
CA GLN A 130 -14.88 3.97 18.30
C GLN A 130 -13.55 3.57 17.67
N GLY A 131 -12.63 3.11 18.51
CA GLY A 131 -11.30 2.65 18.11
C GLY A 131 -11.37 1.47 17.15
N TYR A 132 -11.40 1.77 15.85
CA TYR A 132 -11.26 0.74 14.83
C TYR A 132 -9.94 0.01 14.98
N LYS A 133 -9.98 -1.30 15.10
CA LYS A 133 -8.78 -2.11 15.22
C LYS A 133 -8.19 -2.32 13.84
N ILE A 134 -7.20 -1.50 13.50
CA ILE A 134 -6.36 -1.72 12.33
C ILE A 134 -5.15 -2.54 12.77
N SER A 135 -4.90 -3.65 12.11
CA SER A 135 -3.79 -4.54 12.44
C SER A 135 -3.06 -5.01 11.18
N LEU A 136 -1.80 -5.39 11.34
CA LEU A 136 -1.04 -6.05 10.28
C LEU A 136 -1.33 -7.54 10.27
N SER A 137 -1.33 -8.14 9.09
CA SER A 137 -1.34 -9.58 8.95
C SER A 137 0.02 -10.16 9.35
N ASN A 138 0.01 -11.12 10.27
CA ASN A 138 1.21 -11.88 10.66
C ASN A 138 1.63 -12.91 9.60
N PHE A 139 0.77 -13.18 8.60
CA PHE A 139 0.97 -14.24 7.60
C PHE A 139 1.50 -13.75 6.26
N TYR A 140 2.14 -12.58 6.21
CA TYR A 140 2.58 -12.00 4.94
C TYR A 140 3.47 -12.94 4.10
N LYS A 141 4.48 -13.56 4.71
CA LYS A 141 5.41 -14.46 4.00
C LYS A 141 4.80 -15.84 3.70
N GLU A 142 3.82 -16.26 4.46
CA GLU A 142 3.27 -17.60 4.47
C GLU A 142 1.84 -17.68 3.88
N ALA A 143 1.27 -16.54 3.50
CA ALA A 143 -0.13 -16.48 3.05
C ALA A 143 -0.42 -17.38 1.86
N TYR A 144 0.51 -17.51 0.92
CA TYR A 144 0.33 -18.42 -0.23
C TYR A 144 0.31 -19.89 0.19
N ALA A 145 1.01 -20.26 1.25
CA ALA A 145 1.00 -21.62 1.79
C ALA A 145 -0.30 -21.93 2.54
N TYR A 146 -0.85 -20.94 3.25
CA TYR A 146 -2.03 -21.15 4.10
C TYR A 146 -3.37 -20.85 3.42
N ALA A 147 -3.41 -20.08 2.34
CA ALA A 147 -4.63 -19.72 1.63
C ALA A 147 -5.47 -20.94 1.22
N PRO A 148 -4.91 -22.05 0.66
CA PRO A 148 -5.68 -23.24 0.33
C PRO A 148 -6.34 -23.90 1.56
N PHE A 149 -5.62 -23.93 2.69
CA PHE A 149 -6.14 -24.52 3.95
C PHE A 149 -7.27 -23.67 4.56
N ALA A 150 -7.17 -22.34 4.45
CA ALA A 150 -8.24 -21.45 4.91
C ALA A 150 -9.53 -21.66 4.10
N VAL A 151 -9.42 -21.83 2.77
CA VAL A 151 -10.55 -22.13 1.90
C VAL A 151 -11.16 -23.51 2.23
N LEU A 152 -10.34 -24.54 2.40
CA LEU A 152 -10.81 -25.88 2.77
C LEU A 152 -11.54 -25.86 4.12
N ARG A 153 -10.99 -25.16 5.13
CA ARG A 153 -11.65 -25.01 6.44
C ARG A 153 -12.98 -24.28 6.34
N TYR A 154 -13.05 -23.21 5.53
CA TYR A 154 -14.29 -22.48 5.32
C TYR A 154 -15.37 -23.35 4.66
N LEU A 155 -14.99 -24.15 3.66
CA LEU A 155 -15.91 -25.08 2.99
C LEU A 155 -16.38 -26.22 3.91
N SER A 156 -15.51 -26.72 4.81
CA SER A 156 -15.86 -27.76 5.76
C SER A 156 -16.79 -27.31 6.90
N ILE A 157 -16.86 -26.00 7.18
CA ILE A 157 -17.78 -25.47 8.23
C ILE A 157 -19.19 -25.19 7.65
N LYS A 158 -19.31 -25.07 6.32
CA LYS A 158 -20.61 -24.83 5.66
C LYS A 158 -21.41 -26.06 5.31
N ASN A 159 -20.85 -27.26 5.49
CA ASN A 159 -21.55 -28.55 5.39
C ASN A 159 -21.86 -29.10 6.79
#